data_375f864fca621bc76e7bb11217033b7e
#
_entry.id   375f864fca621bc76e7bb11217033b7e
#
_cell.length_a   1.000
_cell.length_b   1.000
_cell.length_c   1.000
_cell.angle_alpha   90.00
_cell.angle_beta   90.00
_cell.angle_gamma   90.00
#
_symmetry.space_group_name_H-M   'P 1'
#
loop_
_entity.id
_entity.type
_entity.pdbx_description
1 polymer ?
#
loop_
_entity_poly.entity_id
_entity_poly.type
_entity_poly.pdbx_seq_one_letter_code
_entity_poly.pdbx_strand_id
1 'polypeptide(L)'
;TDIEKFALALSDVLPEMDSEMIQTACDNISNYLQPQYNLLACLRKGIIYHHGSVPDAIRIYIEDLYKKDDSVKYVITSSTLLSGVNLPAERMFILDNKRGRSNLSHDSFKNLVGRVCRFSEIFNDETGNLQRLEPQIYLVFGKYFAQNANCESFLRNVAKVEQNYKDAVDNVLLSEAKITTMNEEELRHASEFIENYENGVVEDYQERYTSTVSGKACIMNGITELDIFAHEAAIQQQVNGYQSENLKISDSNTLLETIYELFIQYLPDNGAESLKRLENQEARNFYSMMFEWRVENKSYAEMINLFVGYWQQLYKKDKNVIVYVGKWGDVKRSGSNVARYTKIFGKDRTQLINLAI
;
A
#
# COMPACT_ATOMS: atom_id res chain seq x y z
N THR A 1 4.71 7.03 10.86
CA THR A 1 4.99 5.57 11.03
C THR A 1 6.21 5.35 11.91
N ASP A 2 6.43 4.14 12.44
CA ASP A 2 7.66 3.83 13.22
C ASP A 2 8.89 3.85 12.32
N ILE A 3 8.73 3.56 11.03
CA ILE A 3 9.76 3.68 10.00
C ILE A 3 10.24 5.13 9.88
N GLU A 4 9.32 6.08 9.73
CA GLU A 4 9.67 7.52 9.66
C GLU A 4 10.34 8.02 10.95
N LYS A 5 9.79 7.62 12.12
CA LYS A 5 10.37 7.99 13.41
C LYS A 5 11.81 7.48 13.55
N PHE A 6 12.05 6.25 13.10
CA PHE A 6 13.40 5.69 13.11
C PHE A 6 14.32 6.40 12.12
N ALA A 7 13.82 6.70 10.89
CA ALA A 7 14.56 7.43 9.88
C ALA A 7 14.97 8.82 10.36
N LEU A 8 14.04 9.55 10.98
CA LEU A 8 14.32 10.87 11.55
C LEU A 8 15.33 10.78 12.71
N ALA A 9 15.16 9.83 13.64
CA ALA A 9 16.11 9.63 14.73
C ALA A 9 17.52 9.27 14.23
N LEU A 10 17.61 8.50 13.15
CA LEU A 10 18.89 8.19 12.49
C LEU A 10 19.47 9.45 11.80
N SER A 11 18.63 10.27 11.19
CA SER A 11 19.07 11.52 10.54
C SER A 11 19.65 12.53 11.52
N ASP A 12 19.20 12.51 12.78
CA ASP A 12 19.74 13.41 13.83
C ASP A 12 21.20 13.13 14.19
N VAL A 13 21.68 11.90 13.94
CA VAL A 13 23.07 11.49 14.31
C VAL A 13 24.01 11.39 13.12
N LEU A 14 23.52 11.49 11.89
CA LEU A 14 24.34 11.41 10.68
C LEU A 14 24.70 12.80 10.15
N PRO A 15 25.91 12.94 9.55
CA PRO A 15 26.29 14.17 8.87
C PRO A 15 25.47 14.39 7.60
N GLU A 16 25.44 15.63 7.12
CA GLU A 16 24.90 15.93 5.79
C GLU A 16 25.77 15.34 4.69
N MET A 17 25.11 14.92 3.61
CA MET A 17 25.78 14.41 2.44
C MET A 17 26.03 15.55 1.44
N ASP A 18 27.25 15.64 0.96
CA ASP A 18 27.62 16.58 -0.09
C ASP A 18 27.40 15.90 -1.45
N SER A 19 26.17 16.00 -1.98
CA SER A 19 25.77 15.45 -3.27
C SER A 19 24.82 16.41 -3.99
N GLU A 20 25.18 16.80 -5.21
CA GLU A 20 24.34 17.61 -6.08
C GLU A 20 23.04 16.88 -6.45
N MET A 21 23.09 15.55 -6.62
CA MET A 21 21.92 14.75 -6.93
C MET A 21 20.94 14.74 -5.75
N ILE A 22 21.44 14.61 -4.51
CA ILE A 22 20.58 14.69 -3.31
C ILE A 22 19.95 16.08 -3.20
N GLN A 23 20.73 17.14 -3.43
CA GLN A 23 20.20 18.50 -3.38
C GLN A 23 19.10 18.71 -4.42
N THR A 24 19.36 18.31 -5.67
CA THR A 24 18.36 18.36 -6.75
C THR A 24 17.11 17.55 -6.41
N ALA A 25 17.28 16.36 -5.82
CA ALA A 25 16.17 15.53 -5.41
C ALA A 25 15.34 16.17 -4.29
N CYS A 26 16.00 16.80 -3.32
CA CYS A 26 15.32 17.56 -2.26
C CYS A 26 14.49 18.72 -2.83
N ASP A 27 15.05 19.46 -3.79
CA ASP A 27 14.35 20.58 -4.43
C ASP A 27 13.14 20.08 -5.24
N ASN A 28 13.30 19.02 -6.02
CA ASN A 28 12.21 18.42 -6.79
C ASN A 28 11.07 17.92 -5.89
N ILE A 29 11.39 17.17 -4.84
CA ILE A 29 10.39 16.65 -3.89
C ILE A 29 9.72 17.79 -3.12
N SER A 30 10.49 18.80 -2.69
CA SER A 30 9.97 19.98 -2.01
C SER A 30 8.96 20.75 -2.87
N ASN A 31 9.26 20.93 -4.15
CA ASN A 31 8.38 21.61 -5.10
C ASN A 31 7.13 20.77 -5.44
N TYR A 32 7.27 19.45 -5.51
CA TYR A 32 6.18 18.54 -5.83
C TYR A 32 5.18 18.38 -4.66
N LEU A 33 5.68 18.28 -3.42
CA LEU A 33 4.88 18.09 -2.21
C LEU A 33 4.91 19.33 -1.32
N GLN A 34 5.88 19.38 -0.40
CA GLN A 34 6.05 20.49 0.55
C GLN A 34 7.47 20.50 1.11
N PRO A 35 8.07 21.67 1.41
CA PRO A 35 9.41 21.75 2.00
C PRO A 35 9.50 21.18 3.43
N GLN A 36 8.37 20.97 4.12
CA GLN A 36 8.31 20.38 5.46
C GLN A 36 8.16 18.85 5.45
N TYR A 37 8.25 18.20 4.28
CA TYR A 37 8.13 16.74 4.22
C TYR A 37 9.33 16.06 4.91
N ASN A 38 9.05 15.18 5.83
CA ASN A 38 10.06 14.50 6.67
C ASN A 38 11.14 13.78 5.88
N LEU A 39 10.80 13.27 4.69
CA LEU A 39 11.75 12.59 3.82
C LEU A 39 12.93 13.50 3.42
N LEU A 40 12.71 14.82 3.29
CA LEU A 40 13.77 15.76 2.90
C LEU A 40 14.87 15.86 3.95
N ALA A 41 14.51 15.85 5.23
CA ALA A 41 15.48 15.85 6.34
C ALA A 41 16.31 14.57 6.32
N CYS A 42 15.68 13.43 6.06
CA CYS A 42 16.35 12.14 5.93
C CYS A 42 17.26 12.09 4.70
N LEU A 43 16.76 12.53 3.55
CA LEU A 43 17.47 12.47 2.26
C LEU A 43 18.77 13.27 2.27
N ARG A 44 18.78 14.47 2.89
CA ARG A 44 20.02 15.26 3.08
C ARG A 44 21.12 14.53 3.86
N LYS A 45 20.75 13.49 4.60
CA LYS A 45 21.66 12.62 5.37
C LYS A 45 21.93 11.28 4.67
N GLY A 46 21.53 11.15 3.39
CA GLY A 46 21.67 9.92 2.63
C GLY A 46 20.75 8.78 3.07
N ILE A 47 19.62 9.13 3.71
CA ILE A 47 18.61 8.17 4.17
C ILE A 47 17.37 8.29 3.32
N ILE A 48 16.88 7.17 2.81
CA ILE A 48 15.52 7.06 2.27
C ILE A 48 14.70 6.11 3.14
N TYR A 49 13.40 6.32 3.18
CA TYR A 49 12.50 5.37 3.82
C TYR A 49 11.37 4.96 2.87
N HIS A 50 10.91 3.73 3.03
CA HIS A 50 9.94 3.10 2.15
C HIS A 50 8.85 2.40 2.97
N HIS A 51 7.61 2.83 2.82
CA HIS A 51 6.43 2.20 3.39
C HIS A 51 5.18 2.57 2.57
N GLY A 52 4.06 1.91 2.84
CA GLY A 52 2.85 2.04 2.03
C GLY A 52 2.15 3.40 2.04
N SER A 53 2.62 4.39 2.81
CA SER A 53 2.09 5.77 2.78
C SER A 53 2.96 6.74 1.97
N VAL A 54 4.15 6.32 1.54
CA VAL A 54 4.96 7.17 0.64
C VAL A 54 4.24 7.22 -0.72
N PRO A 55 3.96 8.41 -1.26
CA PRO A 55 3.32 8.54 -2.57
C PRO A 55 4.09 7.78 -3.65
N ASP A 56 3.40 7.07 -4.54
CA ASP A 56 4.02 6.20 -5.53
C ASP A 56 5.06 6.91 -6.41
N ALA A 57 4.78 8.13 -6.84
CA ALA A 57 5.72 8.93 -7.64
C ALA A 57 7.02 9.21 -6.87
N ILE A 58 6.92 9.53 -5.58
CA ILE A 58 8.08 9.77 -4.72
C ILE A 58 8.83 8.47 -4.48
N ARG A 59 8.12 7.36 -4.25
CA ARG A 59 8.71 6.04 -4.03
C ARG A 59 9.59 5.64 -5.22
N ILE A 60 9.04 5.70 -6.43
CA ILE A 60 9.78 5.38 -7.66
C ILE A 60 10.99 6.30 -7.82
N TYR A 61 10.82 7.59 -7.54
CA TYR A 61 11.88 8.58 -7.66
C TYR A 61 13.05 8.33 -6.69
N ILE A 62 12.78 8.04 -5.42
CA ILE A 62 13.84 7.75 -4.43
C ILE A 62 14.49 6.38 -4.64
N GLU A 63 13.76 5.40 -5.17
CA GLU A 63 14.32 4.12 -5.57
C GLU A 63 15.31 4.25 -6.75
N ASP A 64 14.98 5.10 -7.72
CA ASP A 64 15.88 5.42 -8.84
C ASP A 64 17.10 6.21 -8.37
N LEU A 65 16.91 7.18 -7.48
CA LEU A 65 18.00 7.95 -6.88
C LEU A 65 18.98 7.04 -6.11
N TYR A 66 18.47 6.11 -5.32
CA TYR A 66 19.28 5.15 -4.57
C TYR A 66 20.18 4.28 -5.46
N LYS A 67 19.71 3.96 -6.68
CA LYS A 67 20.49 3.19 -7.66
C LYS A 67 21.57 4.02 -8.37
N LYS A 68 21.41 5.33 -8.39
CA LYS A 68 22.25 6.24 -9.18
C LYS A 68 23.26 7.04 -8.35
N ASP A 69 22.99 7.21 -7.05
CA ASP A 69 23.82 8.04 -6.17
C ASP A 69 24.26 7.26 -4.92
N ASP A 70 25.54 6.94 -4.86
CA ASP A 70 26.17 6.24 -3.75
C ASP A 70 26.14 7.04 -2.42
N SER A 71 25.78 8.32 -2.47
CA SER A 71 25.58 9.15 -1.28
C SER A 71 24.31 8.78 -0.54
N VAL A 72 23.35 8.12 -1.19
CA VAL A 72 22.16 7.54 -0.54
C VAL A 72 22.53 6.16 0.02
N LYS A 73 22.93 6.12 1.30
CA LYS A 73 23.54 4.95 1.94
C LYS A 73 22.57 4.08 2.74
N TYR A 74 21.44 4.63 3.16
CA TYR A 74 20.55 3.95 4.11
C TYR A 74 19.13 3.88 3.56
N VAL A 75 18.59 2.66 3.55
CA VAL A 75 17.18 2.40 3.20
C VAL A 75 16.47 1.86 4.43
N ILE A 76 15.47 2.57 4.92
CA ILE A 76 14.66 2.14 6.06
C ILE A 76 13.27 1.75 5.54
N THR A 77 12.88 0.52 5.79
CA THR A 77 11.68 -0.03 5.16
C THR A 77 10.95 -1.01 6.05
N SER A 78 9.71 -1.28 5.71
CA SER A 78 8.92 -2.36 6.28
C SER A 78 9.02 -3.62 5.40
N SER A 79 8.23 -4.64 5.75
CA SER A 79 8.05 -5.84 4.92
C SER A 79 7.57 -5.57 3.49
N THR A 80 7.27 -4.30 3.12
CA THR A 80 6.94 -3.91 1.73
C THR A 80 8.10 -4.17 0.77
N LEU A 81 9.34 -4.19 1.25
CA LEU A 81 10.50 -4.65 0.46
C LEU A 81 10.36 -6.08 -0.04
N LEU A 82 9.54 -6.91 0.62
CA LEU A 82 9.23 -8.26 0.17
C LEU A 82 8.41 -8.28 -1.13
N SER A 83 7.72 -7.20 -1.46
CA SER A 83 6.75 -7.09 -2.56
C SER A 83 7.33 -6.59 -3.88
N GLY A 84 8.56 -6.95 -4.26
CA GLY A 84 9.04 -6.69 -5.62
C GLY A 84 9.98 -5.50 -5.81
N VAL A 85 10.28 -4.72 -4.78
CA VAL A 85 11.25 -3.61 -4.87
C VAL A 85 12.67 -4.16 -4.99
N ASN A 86 13.36 -3.77 -6.05
CA ASN A 86 14.73 -4.19 -6.32
C ASN A 86 15.71 -3.12 -5.86
N LEU A 87 16.06 -3.12 -4.57
CA LEU A 87 17.09 -2.24 -4.02
C LEU A 87 18.30 -3.09 -3.60
N PRO A 88 19.47 -2.88 -4.21
CA PRO A 88 20.70 -3.57 -3.84
C PRO A 88 21.11 -3.17 -2.42
N ALA A 89 21.56 -4.13 -1.63
CA ALA A 89 22.05 -3.87 -0.29
C ALA A 89 23.30 -4.70 0.01
N GLU A 90 24.30 -4.08 0.62
CA GLU A 90 25.51 -4.77 1.07
C GLU A 90 25.33 -5.37 2.47
N ARG A 91 24.55 -4.71 3.31
CA ARG A 91 24.29 -5.09 4.69
C ARG A 91 22.83 -4.93 5.02
N MET A 92 22.31 -5.83 5.83
CA MET A 92 20.93 -5.78 6.29
C MET A 92 20.85 -5.80 7.81
N PHE A 93 20.06 -4.89 8.37
CA PHE A 93 19.77 -4.84 9.79
C PHE A 93 18.28 -5.13 10.00
N ILE A 94 17.97 -6.24 10.63
CA ILE A 94 16.60 -6.64 10.95
C ILE A 94 16.28 -6.15 12.35
N LEU A 95 15.39 -5.17 12.46
CA LEU A 95 15.01 -4.49 13.70
C LEU A 95 13.70 -5.03 14.28
N ASP A 96 12.93 -5.81 13.50
CA ASP A 96 11.66 -6.42 13.90
C ASP A 96 11.54 -7.82 13.30
N ASN A 97 11.06 -8.76 14.10
CA ASN A 97 10.83 -10.15 13.67
C ASN A 97 9.40 -10.40 13.18
N LYS A 98 8.60 -9.36 12.99
CA LYS A 98 7.19 -9.47 12.60
C LYS A 98 6.93 -8.97 11.20
N ARG A 99 5.94 -9.60 10.54
CA ARG A 99 5.25 -9.09 9.36
C ARG A 99 3.80 -8.84 9.75
N GLY A 100 3.46 -7.58 9.99
CA GLY A 100 2.15 -7.24 10.54
C GLY A 100 1.91 -7.82 11.95
N ARG A 101 0.95 -8.72 12.09
CA ARG A 101 0.63 -9.39 13.37
C ARG A 101 1.34 -10.74 13.56
N SER A 102 1.92 -11.30 12.51
CA SER A 102 2.56 -12.62 12.51
C SER A 102 4.09 -12.50 12.58
N ASN A 103 4.76 -13.53 13.03
CA ASN A 103 6.20 -13.62 12.94
C ASN A 103 6.64 -13.74 11.48
N LEU A 104 7.84 -13.25 11.18
CA LEU A 104 8.45 -13.40 9.87
C LEU A 104 8.62 -14.90 9.55
N SER A 105 8.03 -15.35 8.45
CA SER A 105 8.15 -16.75 8.01
C SER A 105 9.54 -17.06 7.46
N HIS A 106 9.88 -18.34 7.37
CA HIS A 106 11.11 -18.82 6.74
C HIS A 106 11.26 -18.27 5.31
N ASP A 107 10.23 -18.37 4.48
CA ASP A 107 10.26 -17.92 3.09
C ASP A 107 10.41 -16.41 2.98
N SER A 108 9.69 -15.67 3.84
CA SER A 108 9.83 -14.21 3.93
C SER A 108 11.25 -13.81 4.33
N PHE A 109 11.87 -14.54 5.28
CA PHE A 109 13.26 -14.30 5.67
C PHE A 109 14.24 -14.64 4.55
N LYS A 110 14.09 -15.79 3.90
CA LYS A 110 14.91 -16.17 2.73
C LYS A 110 14.81 -15.10 1.62
N ASN A 111 13.61 -14.63 1.35
CA ASN A 111 13.37 -13.60 0.33
C ASN A 111 14.04 -12.27 0.68
N LEU A 112 14.08 -11.90 1.98
CA LEU A 112 14.83 -10.74 2.46
C LEU A 112 16.34 -10.93 2.29
N VAL A 113 16.87 -12.09 2.74
CA VAL A 113 18.30 -12.42 2.63
C VAL A 113 18.73 -12.40 1.18
N GLY A 114 17.95 -12.96 0.26
CA GLY A 114 18.23 -12.97 -1.17
C GLY A 114 18.28 -11.60 -1.85
N ARG A 115 17.96 -10.51 -1.11
CA ARG A 115 18.11 -9.13 -1.60
C ARG A 115 19.45 -8.49 -1.24
N VAL A 116 20.21 -9.13 -0.36
CA VAL A 116 21.55 -8.71 0.02
C VAL A 116 22.55 -9.41 -0.88
N CYS A 117 23.49 -8.67 -1.43
CA CYS A 117 24.59 -9.23 -2.23
C CYS A 117 24.10 -10.09 -3.40
N ARG A 118 23.34 -9.54 -4.32
CA ARG A 118 22.80 -10.28 -5.46
C ARG A 118 23.90 -10.71 -6.42
N PHE A 119 23.76 -11.91 -7.00
CA PHE A 119 24.74 -12.46 -7.97
C PHE A 119 24.98 -11.52 -9.14
N SER A 120 23.97 -10.84 -9.67
CA SER A 120 24.14 -9.85 -10.76
C SER A 120 25.02 -8.66 -10.39
N GLU A 121 25.13 -8.33 -9.11
CA GLU A 121 25.97 -7.24 -8.59
C GLU A 121 27.37 -7.76 -8.22
N ILE A 122 27.46 -9.00 -7.74
CA ILE A 122 28.73 -9.65 -7.37
C ILE A 122 29.57 -9.94 -8.59
N PHE A 123 28.95 -10.42 -9.67
CA PHE A 123 29.59 -10.83 -10.93
C PHE A 123 29.47 -9.78 -12.03
N ASN A 124 29.23 -8.50 -11.68
CA ASN A 124 29.28 -7.41 -12.65
C ASN A 124 30.73 -7.14 -13.05
N ASP A 125 31.00 -7.07 -14.36
CA ASP A 125 32.36 -6.90 -14.91
C ASP A 125 33.03 -5.59 -14.50
N GLU A 126 32.24 -4.54 -14.21
CA GLU A 126 32.76 -3.21 -13.88
C GLU A 126 32.88 -2.97 -12.36
N THR A 127 31.94 -3.47 -11.58
CA THR A 127 31.81 -3.17 -10.14
C THR A 127 31.75 -4.39 -9.23
N GLY A 128 31.88 -5.58 -9.81
CA GLY A 128 31.77 -6.86 -9.09
C GLY A 128 32.83 -7.03 -8.02
N ASN A 129 32.42 -7.54 -6.85
CA ASN A 129 33.32 -7.83 -5.75
C ASN A 129 32.95 -9.16 -5.10
N LEU A 130 33.84 -10.14 -5.19
CA LEU A 130 33.66 -11.48 -4.61
C LEU A 130 33.55 -11.48 -3.09
N GLN A 131 34.00 -10.42 -2.40
CA GLN A 131 33.79 -10.28 -0.95
C GLN A 131 32.29 -10.14 -0.59
N ARG A 132 31.45 -9.77 -1.54
CA ARG A 132 29.98 -9.69 -1.38
C ARG A 132 29.28 -11.06 -1.45
N LEU A 133 30.02 -12.17 -1.65
CA LEU A 133 29.44 -13.52 -1.60
C LEU A 133 28.93 -13.92 -0.22
N GLU A 134 29.42 -13.25 0.84
CA GLU A 134 28.96 -13.46 2.21
C GLU A 134 28.03 -12.31 2.63
N PRO A 135 26.71 -12.46 2.52
CA PRO A 135 25.76 -11.43 2.91
C PRO A 135 25.84 -11.16 4.42
N GLN A 136 26.03 -9.90 4.78
CA GLN A 136 26.10 -9.47 6.17
C GLN A 136 24.71 -9.09 6.70
N ILE A 137 24.14 -9.95 7.54
CA ILE A 137 22.81 -9.78 8.11
C ILE A 137 22.91 -9.72 9.61
N TYR A 138 22.41 -8.63 10.18
CA TYR A 138 22.45 -8.34 11.60
C TYR A 138 21.03 -8.33 12.18
N LEU A 139 20.81 -9.10 13.24
CA LEU A 139 19.60 -9.04 14.04
C LEU A 139 19.84 -8.08 15.21
N VAL A 140 19.08 -7.00 15.25
CA VAL A 140 19.23 -5.97 16.31
C VAL A 140 18.04 -6.07 17.25
N PHE A 141 18.26 -6.75 18.38
CA PHE A 141 17.27 -6.90 19.44
C PHE A 141 17.13 -5.59 20.21
N GLY A 142 16.02 -4.90 20.01
CA GLY A 142 15.75 -3.62 20.59
C GLY A 142 14.26 -3.35 20.77
N LYS A 143 13.89 -2.09 20.75
CA LYS A 143 12.54 -1.59 21.01
C LYS A 143 11.43 -2.24 20.16
N TYR A 144 11.75 -2.68 18.94
CA TYR A 144 10.79 -3.20 17.98
C TYR A 144 10.59 -4.72 18.07
N PHE A 145 11.53 -5.44 18.71
CA PHE A 145 11.33 -6.84 19.01
C PHE A 145 10.38 -7.02 20.19
N ALA A 146 9.60 -8.11 20.20
CA ALA A 146 8.79 -8.46 21.35
C ALA A 146 9.69 -8.66 22.60
N GLN A 147 9.24 -8.19 23.75
CA GLN A 147 10.04 -8.22 25.01
C GLN A 147 10.57 -9.61 25.39
N ASN A 148 9.84 -10.67 24.97
CA ASN A 148 10.20 -12.08 25.22
C ASN A 148 10.72 -12.79 23.97
N ALA A 149 11.15 -12.05 22.94
CA ALA A 149 11.66 -12.67 21.71
C ALA A 149 13.00 -13.35 21.99
N ASN A 150 13.06 -14.66 21.72
CA ASN A 150 14.28 -15.44 21.79
C ASN A 150 14.95 -15.46 20.42
N CYS A 151 16.14 -14.86 20.33
CA CYS A 151 16.93 -14.77 19.10
C CYS A 151 17.24 -16.14 18.52
N GLU A 152 17.69 -17.05 19.36
CA GLU A 152 18.08 -18.40 18.93
C GLU A 152 16.88 -19.18 18.40
N SER A 153 15.73 -19.08 19.06
CA SER A 153 14.48 -19.68 18.60
C SER A 153 14.02 -19.09 17.27
N PHE A 154 14.12 -17.76 17.12
CA PHE A 154 13.81 -17.11 15.85
C PHE A 154 14.72 -17.58 14.72
N LEU A 155 16.04 -17.57 14.95
CA LEU A 155 17.02 -18.05 13.96
C LEU A 155 16.81 -19.53 13.61
N ARG A 156 16.59 -20.40 14.59
CA ARG A 156 16.29 -21.81 14.34
C ARG A 156 15.03 -22.00 13.50
N ASN A 157 14.01 -21.18 13.70
CA ASN A 157 12.76 -21.26 12.94
C ASN A 157 12.92 -20.76 11.50
N VAL A 158 13.63 -19.65 11.28
CA VAL A 158 13.84 -19.08 9.94
C VAL A 158 14.96 -19.77 9.16
N ALA A 159 15.90 -20.46 9.84
CA ALA A 159 16.99 -21.23 9.21
C ALA A 159 16.65 -22.69 8.97
N LYS A 160 15.47 -23.18 9.39
CA LYS A 160 15.04 -24.55 9.10
C LYS A 160 15.00 -24.74 7.59
N VAL A 161 15.83 -25.64 7.09
CA VAL A 161 15.72 -26.13 5.73
C VAL A 161 14.60 -27.16 5.71
N GLU A 162 13.43 -26.78 5.21
CA GLU A 162 12.40 -27.77 4.90
C GLU A 162 12.90 -28.63 3.73
N GLN A 163 13.03 -29.95 3.97
CA GLN A 163 13.47 -30.90 2.96
C GLN A 163 12.45 -31.14 1.83
N ASN A 164 11.27 -30.57 1.95
CA ASN A 164 10.23 -30.61 0.92
C ASN A 164 10.22 -29.28 0.16
N TYR A 165 10.92 -29.26 -0.96
CA TYR A 165 10.75 -28.21 -1.98
C TYR A 165 9.36 -28.34 -2.62
N LYS A 166 8.35 -27.82 -1.95
CA LYS A 166 7.18 -27.31 -2.65
C LYS A 166 7.51 -25.86 -2.95
N ASP A 167 7.68 -25.52 -4.22
CA ASP A 167 7.69 -24.14 -4.68
C ASP A 167 6.32 -23.53 -4.35
N ALA A 168 6.17 -23.08 -3.11
CA ALA A 168 5.06 -22.26 -2.72
C ALA A 168 5.33 -20.87 -3.29
N VAL A 169 4.89 -20.62 -4.49
CA VAL A 169 4.72 -19.26 -4.99
C VAL A 169 3.74 -18.62 -4.02
N ASP A 170 4.24 -17.66 -3.24
CA ASP A 170 3.41 -16.88 -2.31
C ASP A 170 2.49 -15.99 -3.17
N ASN A 171 1.42 -16.59 -3.69
CA ASN A 171 0.42 -15.88 -4.45
C ASN A 171 -0.40 -15.06 -3.45
N VAL A 172 -0.18 -13.75 -3.46
CA VAL A 172 -0.89 -12.80 -2.59
C VAL A 172 -2.42 -12.93 -2.73
N LEU A 173 -2.90 -13.43 -3.85
CA LEU A 173 -4.31 -13.72 -4.11
C LEU A 173 -4.80 -14.98 -3.37
N LEU A 174 -3.88 -15.89 -3.01
CA LEU A 174 -4.14 -17.13 -2.29
C LEU A 174 -3.63 -17.07 -0.83
N SER A 175 -3.61 -15.88 -0.22
CA SER A 175 -3.18 -15.75 1.19
C SER A 175 -4.03 -16.65 2.10
N GLU A 176 -3.38 -17.32 3.06
CA GLU A 176 -4.04 -18.22 4.03
C GLU A 176 -5.27 -17.61 4.70
N ALA A 177 -5.28 -16.27 4.90
CA ALA A 177 -6.43 -15.55 5.44
C ALA A 177 -7.66 -15.57 4.51
N LYS A 178 -7.47 -15.70 3.19
CA LYS A 178 -8.59 -15.85 2.24
C LYS A 178 -9.03 -17.31 2.12
N ILE A 179 -8.09 -18.24 2.21
CA ILE A 179 -8.39 -19.69 2.18
C ILE A 179 -9.20 -20.09 3.40
N THR A 180 -8.88 -19.57 4.59
CA THR A 180 -9.61 -19.85 5.83
C THR A 180 -11.02 -19.21 5.89
N THR A 181 -11.32 -18.25 5.03
CA THR A 181 -12.67 -17.66 4.90
C THR A 181 -13.50 -18.27 3.79
N MET A 182 -12.92 -19.10 2.93
CA MET A 182 -13.65 -19.85 1.92
C MET A 182 -14.34 -21.05 2.57
N ASN A 183 -15.59 -21.28 2.21
CA ASN A 183 -16.34 -22.45 2.58
C ASN A 183 -15.64 -23.71 2.00
N GLU A 184 -15.63 -24.83 2.75
CA GLU A 184 -15.03 -26.10 2.29
C GLU A 184 -15.61 -26.58 0.95
N GLU A 185 -16.86 -26.27 0.68
CA GLU A 185 -17.54 -26.56 -0.57
C GLU A 185 -17.02 -25.73 -1.75
N GLU A 186 -16.73 -24.45 -1.54
CA GLU A 186 -16.11 -23.56 -2.53
C GLU A 186 -14.68 -23.99 -2.84
N LEU A 187 -13.91 -24.39 -1.82
CA LEU A 187 -12.54 -24.90 -2.01
C LEU A 187 -12.55 -26.20 -2.78
N ARG A 188 -13.49 -27.11 -2.49
CA ARG A 188 -13.64 -28.38 -3.21
C ARG A 188 -13.98 -28.12 -4.67
N HIS A 189 -14.97 -27.26 -4.95
CA HIS A 189 -15.35 -26.89 -6.33
C HIS A 189 -14.20 -26.25 -7.09
N ALA A 190 -13.43 -25.37 -6.46
CA ALA A 190 -12.27 -24.75 -7.09
C ALA A 190 -11.18 -25.79 -7.40
N SER A 191 -10.94 -26.75 -6.49
CA SER A 191 -9.96 -27.82 -6.70
C SER A 191 -10.41 -28.78 -7.80
N GLU A 192 -11.66 -29.22 -7.80
CA GLU A 192 -12.25 -30.05 -8.84
C GLU A 192 -12.21 -29.36 -10.21
N PHE A 193 -12.48 -28.05 -10.25
CA PHE A 193 -12.40 -27.26 -11.48
C PHE A 193 -10.96 -27.22 -12.04
N ILE A 194 -9.96 -26.95 -11.20
CA ILE A 194 -8.56 -26.90 -11.63
C ILE A 194 -8.10 -28.27 -12.11
N GLU A 195 -8.44 -29.32 -11.38
CA GLU A 195 -8.07 -30.69 -11.73
C GLU A 195 -8.69 -31.15 -13.05
N ASN A 196 -9.97 -30.81 -13.27
CA ASN A 196 -10.64 -31.10 -14.54
C ASN A 196 -10.03 -30.30 -15.69
N TYR A 197 -9.68 -29.03 -15.49
CA TYR A 197 -9.04 -28.19 -16.49
C TYR A 197 -7.63 -28.73 -16.85
N GLU A 198 -6.82 -29.11 -15.87
CA GLU A 198 -5.48 -29.67 -16.08
C GLU A 198 -5.54 -31.04 -16.80
N ASN A 199 -6.56 -31.84 -16.54
CA ASN A 199 -6.79 -33.12 -17.20
C ASN A 199 -7.48 -33.02 -18.56
N GLY A 200 -7.80 -31.82 -19.04
CA GLY A 200 -8.48 -31.57 -20.30
C GLY A 200 -9.94 -32.03 -20.33
N VAL A 201 -10.52 -32.31 -19.18
CA VAL A 201 -11.96 -32.61 -19.04
C VAL A 201 -12.66 -31.25 -18.99
N VAL A 202 -13.04 -30.74 -20.16
CA VAL A 202 -13.92 -29.57 -20.25
C VAL A 202 -15.33 -30.07 -19.97
N GLU A 203 -15.76 -30.04 -18.71
CA GLU A 203 -17.18 -30.15 -18.40
C GLU A 203 -17.92 -28.99 -19.05
N ASP A 204 -19.15 -29.25 -19.51
CA ASP A 204 -20.03 -28.27 -20.12
C ASP A 204 -20.02 -26.95 -19.34
N TYR A 205 -19.20 -26.03 -19.77
CA TYR A 205 -19.18 -24.68 -19.29
C TYR A 205 -20.55 -24.11 -19.59
N GLN A 206 -21.39 -23.92 -18.60
CA GLN A 206 -22.57 -23.08 -18.77
C GLN A 206 -22.07 -21.68 -19.03
N GLU A 207 -21.91 -21.36 -20.30
CA GLU A 207 -21.58 -20.00 -20.72
C GLU A 207 -22.65 -19.07 -20.12
N ARG A 208 -22.23 -18.25 -19.17
CA ARG A 208 -23.11 -17.23 -18.61
C ARG A 208 -23.12 -16.04 -19.54
N TYR A 209 -24.29 -15.75 -20.08
CA TYR A 209 -24.50 -14.57 -20.90
C TYR A 209 -25.27 -13.52 -20.13
N THR A 210 -24.84 -12.28 -20.27
CA THR A 210 -25.60 -11.15 -19.76
C THR A 210 -26.86 -10.95 -20.59
N SER A 211 -27.98 -10.76 -19.92
CA SER A 211 -29.30 -10.55 -20.54
C SER A 211 -29.60 -9.07 -20.78
N THR A 212 -28.88 -8.17 -20.09
CA THR A 212 -29.14 -6.73 -20.12
C THR A 212 -28.05 -5.96 -20.90
N VAL A 213 -28.40 -4.77 -21.38
CA VAL A 213 -27.44 -3.87 -22.06
C VAL A 213 -26.35 -3.42 -21.07
N SER A 214 -26.73 -3.08 -19.82
CA SER A 214 -25.81 -2.66 -18.78
C SER A 214 -24.88 -3.79 -18.36
N GLY A 215 -25.38 -5.02 -18.19
CA GLY A 215 -24.58 -6.20 -17.89
C GLY A 215 -23.55 -6.48 -18.98
N LYS A 216 -23.98 -6.43 -20.25
CA LYS A 216 -23.07 -6.58 -21.39
C LYS A 216 -21.98 -5.49 -21.39
N ALA A 217 -22.34 -4.23 -21.14
CA ALA A 217 -21.38 -3.14 -21.05
C ALA A 217 -20.37 -3.35 -19.92
N CYS A 218 -20.80 -3.83 -18.75
CA CYS A 218 -19.93 -4.15 -17.63
C CYS A 218 -18.88 -5.23 -17.99
N ILE A 219 -19.33 -6.33 -18.57
CA ILE A 219 -18.43 -7.42 -19.00
C ILE A 219 -17.44 -6.94 -20.06
N MET A 220 -17.91 -6.20 -21.07
CA MET A 220 -17.06 -5.68 -22.15
C MET A 220 -15.99 -4.69 -21.64
N ASN A 221 -16.25 -4.00 -20.53
CA ASN A 221 -15.29 -3.09 -19.89
C ASN A 221 -14.50 -3.75 -18.75
N GLY A 222 -14.58 -5.07 -18.60
CA GLY A 222 -13.75 -5.82 -17.65
C GLY A 222 -14.07 -5.56 -16.19
N ILE A 223 -15.32 -5.26 -15.85
CA ILE A 223 -15.74 -5.14 -14.45
C ILE A 223 -15.86 -6.55 -13.87
N THR A 224 -14.96 -6.91 -12.97
CA THR A 224 -14.84 -8.23 -12.33
C THR A 224 -14.97 -8.21 -10.81
N GLU A 225 -15.07 -7.01 -10.22
CA GLU A 225 -15.08 -6.80 -8.77
C GLU A 225 -16.39 -7.18 -8.11
N LEU A 226 -17.45 -7.37 -8.88
CA LEU A 226 -18.76 -7.80 -8.44
C LEU A 226 -19.34 -8.87 -9.39
N ASP A 227 -20.28 -9.68 -8.90
CA ASP A 227 -21.00 -10.64 -9.75
C ASP A 227 -22.02 -9.91 -10.62
N ILE A 228 -21.61 -9.57 -11.84
CA ILE A 228 -22.47 -8.87 -12.82
C ILE A 228 -23.73 -9.70 -13.12
N PHE A 229 -23.61 -11.01 -13.25
CA PHE A 229 -24.75 -11.87 -13.60
C PHE A 229 -25.84 -11.87 -12.52
N ALA A 230 -25.43 -11.74 -11.23
CA ALA A 230 -26.38 -11.65 -10.13
C ALA A 230 -27.05 -10.26 -10.04
N HIS A 231 -26.36 -9.19 -10.46
CA HIS A 231 -26.80 -7.82 -10.23
C HIS A 231 -27.19 -7.05 -11.50
N GLU A 232 -26.99 -7.60 -12.70
CA GLU A 232 -27.23 -6.90 -13.98
C GLU A 232 -28.66 -6.34 -14.13
N ALA A 233 -29.67 -7.04 -13.61
CA ALA A 233 -31.05 -6.57 -13.69
C ALA A 233 -31.27 -5.33 -12.82
N ALA A 234 -30.70 -5.30 -11.60
CA ALA A 234 -30.79 -4.16 -10.71
C ALA A 234 -30.00 -2.96 -11.27
N ILE A 235 -28.82 -3.19 -11.80
CA ILE A 235 -28.00 -2.16 -12.47
C ILE A 235 -28.75 -1.57 -13.65
N GLN A 236 -29.36 -2.41 -14.51
CA GLN A 236 -30.14 -1.96 -15.65
C GLN A 236 -31.36 -1.13 -15.23
N GLN A 237 -32.07 -1.56 -14.18
CA GLN A 237 -33.19 -0.81 -13.65
C GLN A 237 -32.78 0.59 -13.17
N GLN A 238 -31.64 0.69 -12.46
CA GLN A 238 -31.11 1.96 -11.99
C GLN A 238 -30.71 2.87 -13.16
N VAL A 239 -30.04 2.33 -14.16
CA VAL A 239 -29.68 3.06 -15.40
C VAL A 239 -30.92 3.58 -16.12
N ASN A 240 -31.97 2.75 -16.24
CA ASN A 240 -33.24 3.19 -16.84
C ASN A 240 -33.89 4.33 -16.05
N GLY A 241 -33.81 4.29 -14.71
CA GLY A 241 -34.25 5.36 -13.82
C GLY A 241 -33.52 6.67 -14.14
N TYR A 242 -32.21 6.65 -14.19
CA TYR A 242 -31.41 7.82 -14.52
C TYR A 242 -31.70 8.38 -15.91
N GLN A 243 -31.92 7.50 -16.89
CA GLN A 243 -32.30 7.92 -18.25
C GLN A 243 -33.68 8.59 -18.27
N SER A 244 -34.66 8.04 -17.53
CA SER A 244 -36.01 8.59 -17.46
C SER A 244 -36.06 9.97 -16.77
N GLU A 245 -35.20 10.16 -15.76
CA GLU A 245 -35.04 11.41 -15.04
C GLU A 245 -34.11 12.40 -15.75
N ASN A 246 -33.52 12.00 -16.88
CA ASN A 246 -32.51 12.77 -17.63
C ASN A 246 -31.33 13.20 -16.72
N LEU A 247 -30.91 12.31 -15.83
CA LEU A 247 -29.80 12.56 -14.91
C LEU A 247 -28.54 12.89 -15.69
N LYS A 248 -27.92 14.02 -15.36
CA LYS A 248 -26.64 14.43 -15.92
C LYS A 248 -25.60 14.37 -14.82
N ILE A 249 -24.49 13.69 -15.09
CA ILE A 249 -23.31 13.74 -14.23
C ILE A 249 -22.60 15.07 -14.52
N SER A 250 -22.87 16.07 -13.68
CA SER A 250 -22.37 17.43 -13.86
C SER A 250 -21.19 17.78 -12.96
N ASP A 251 -21.00 17.01 -11.89
CA ASP A 251 -19.99 17.24 -10.87
C ASP A 251 -19.47 15.92 -10.28
N SER A 252 -18.40 15.98 -9.51
CA SER A 252 -17.72 14.85 -8.92
C SER A 252 -18.56 14.13 -7.85
N ASN A 253 -19.42 14.84 -7.13
CA ASN A 253 -20.32 14.24 -6.17
C ASN A 253 -21.35 13.33 -6.85
N THR A 254 -22.03 13.87 -7.86
CA THR A 254 -22.99 13.13 -8.68
C THR A 254 -22.32 11.89 -9.31
N LEU A 255 -21.08 12.04 -9.78
CA LEU A 255 -20.31 10.91 -10.33
C LEU A 255 -20.09 9.81 -9.29
N LEU A 256 -19.61 10.16 -8.09
CA LEU A 256 -19.28 9.16 -7.06
C LEU A 256 -20.51 8.53 -6.44
N GLU A 257 -21.63 9.29 -6.30
CA GLU A 257 -22.91 8.70 -5.86
C GLU A 257 -23.44 7.73 -6.93
N THR A 258 -23.38 8.09 -8.21
CA THR A 258 -23.77 7.18 -9.30
C THR A 258 -22.92 5.90 -9.30
N ILE A 259 -21.61 6.01 -9.10
CA ILE A 259 -20.72 4.85 -8.99
C ILE A 259 -21.11 3.99 -7.78
N TYR A 260 -21.42 4.59 -6.64
CA TYR A 260 -21.87 3.88 -5.46
C TYR A 260 -23.17 3.12 -5.74
N GLU A 261 -24.16 3.78 -6.31
CA GLU A 261 -25.49 3.21 -6.57
C GLU A 261 -25.48 2.15 -7.68
N LEU A 262 -24.58 2.24 -8.67
CA LEU A 262 -24.49 1.25 -9.73
C LEU A 262 -23.60 0.05 -9.38
N PHE A 263 -22.55 0.24 -8.57
CA PHE A 263 -21.51 -0.78 -8.43
C PHE A 263 -21.11 -1.07 -6.99
N ILE A 264 -20.78 -0.04 -6.20
CA ILE A 264 -20.15 -0.23 -4.89
C ILE A 264 -21.05 -0.96 -3.91
N GLN A 265 -22.34 -0.69 -3.91
CA GLN A 265 -23.32 -1.36 -3.05
C GLN A 265 -23.46 -2.86 -3.32
N TYR A 266 -22.99 -3.34 -4.46
CA TYR A 266 -23.04 -4.76 -4.84
C TYR A 266 -21.70 -5.48 -4.67
N LEU A 267 -20.68 -4.81 -4.13
CA LEU A 267 -19.40 -5.44 -3.87
C LEU A 267 -19.54 -6.55 -2.81
N PRO A 268 -18.91 -7.70 -3.02
CA PRO A 268 -18.93 -8.78 -2.03
C PRO A 268 -18.18 -8.37 -0.74
N ASP A 269 -18.50 -9.02 0.38
CA ASP A 269 -17.90 -8.71 1.68
C ASP A 269 -16.37 -8.81 1.70
N ASN A 270 -15.80 -9.71 0.91
CA ASN A 270 -14.38 -9.89 0.70
C ASN A 270 -13.81 -9.05 -0.47
N GLY A 271 -14.59 -8.14 -1.04
CA GLY A 271 -14.18 -7.25 -2.13
C GLY A 271 -12.97 -6.37 -1.80
N ALA A 272 -12.38 -5.79 -2.84
CA ALA A 272 -11.20 -4.94 -2.71
C ALA A 272 -11.42 -3.79 -1.72
N GLU A 273 -10.60 -3.72 -0.67
CA GLU A 273 -10.70 -2.70 0.39
C GLU A 273 -10.67 -1.27 -0.18
N SER A 274 -9.93 -1.06 -1.27
CA SER A 274 -9.85 0.23 -1.96
C SER A 274 -11.19 0.71 -2.50
N LEU A 275 -12.02 -0.20 -3.03
CA LEU A 275 -13.36 0.11 -3.54
C LEU A 275 -14.38 0.18 -2.40
N LYS A 276 -14.31 -0.73 -1.43
CA LYS A 276 -15.20 -0.73 -0.27
C LYS A 276 -15.13 0.54 0.58
N ARG A 277 -14.07 1.31 0.49
CA ARG A 277 -14.02 2.65 1.11
C ARG A 277 -15.15 3.57 0.62
N LEU A 278 -15.57 3.42 -0.63
CA LEU A 278 -16.63 4.23 -1.23
C LEU A 278 -18.03 3.88 -0.69
N GLU A 279 -18.19 2.80 0.09
CA GLU A 279 -19.42 2.56 0.89
C GLU A 279 -19.64 3.69 1.91
N ASN A 280 -18.55 4.33 2.38
CA ASN A 280 -18.62 5.40 3.35
C ASN A 280 -18.81 6.76 2.65
N GLN A 281 -19.88 7.48 3.01
CA GLN A 281 -20.20 8.81 2.49
C GLN A 281 -19.06 9.82 2.66
N GLU A 282 -18.36 9.80 3.81
CA GLU A 282 -17.24 10.71 4.07
C GLU A 282 -16.06 10.44 3.13
N ALA A 283 -15.84 9.16 2.78
CA ALA A 283 -14.84 8.81 1.79
C ALA A 283 -15.24 9.28 0.40
N ARG A 284 -16.51 9.11 -0.01
CA ARG A 284 -17.00 9.68 -1.29
C ARG A 284 -16.82 11.19 -1.36
N ASN A 285 -17.21 11.92 -0.31
CA ASN A 285 -17.03 13.36 -0.23
C ASN A 285 -15.54 13.76 -0.35
N PHE A 286 -14.65 13.01 0.29
CA PHE A 286 -13.21 13.23 0.20
C PHE A 286 -12.69 13.02 -1.23
N TYR A 287 -13.05 11.91 -1.87
CA TYR A 287 -12.61 11.62 -3.23
C TYR A 287 -13.24 12.58 -4.26
N SER A 288 -14.49 13.04 -4.04
CA SER A 288 -15.12 14.06 -4.85
C SER A 288 -14.30 15.37 -4.84
N MET A 289 -13.95 15.83 -3.64
CA MET A 289 -13.11 17.02 -3.47
C MET A 289 -11.75 16.87 -4.16
N MET A 290 -11.11 15.71 -4.00
CA MET A 290 -9.82 15.42 -4.64
C MET A 290 -9.93 15.39 -6.16
N PHE A 291 -11.01 14.83 -6.69
CA PHE A 291 -11.29 14.80 -8.12
C PHE A 291 -11.48 16.20 -8.69
N GLU A 292 -12.26 17.05 -8.03
CA GLU A 292 -12.46 18.46 -8.43
C GLU A 292 -11.13 19.22 -8.49
N TRP A 293 -10.30 19.10 -7.47
CA TRP A 293 -8.99 19.73 -7.47
C TRP A 293 -8.09 19.26 -8.63
N ARG A 294 -8.21 17.98 -9.03
CA ARG A 294 -7.49 17.48 -10.19
C ARG A 294 -8.04 18.03 -11.51
N VAL A 295 -9.36 18.15 -11.63
CA VAL A 295 -10.00 18.79 -12.80
C VAL A 295 -9.59 20.27 -12.91
N GLU A 296 -9.45 20.95 -11.77
CA GLU A 296 -8.94 22.33 -11.69
C GLU A 296 -7.40 22.44 -11.89
N ASN A 297 -6.71 21.33 -12.18
CA ASN A 297 -5.25 21.28 -12.35
C ASN A 297 -4.46 21.75 -11.13
N LYS A 298 -4.99 21.61 -9.91
CA LYS A 298 -4.22 21.89 -8.70
C LYS A 298 -3.05 20.91 -8.54
N SER A 299 -1.90 21.47 -8.21
CA SER A 299 -0.71 20.68 -7.85
C SER A 299 -0.92 19.94 -6.51
N TYR A 300 -0.16 18.90 -6.26
CA TYR A 300 -0.17 18.22 -4.97
C TYR A 300 0.17 19.17 -3.81
N ALA A 301 1.13 20.06 -4.00
CA ALA A 301 1.49 21.06 -3.02
C ALA A 301 0.30 21.98 -2.64
N GLU A 302 -0.48 22.43 -3.63
CA GLU A 302 -1.69 23.22 -3.40
C GLU A 302 -2.77 22.41 -2.68
N MET A 303 -3.03 21.17 -3.10
CA MET A 303 -4.00 20.29 -2.46
C MET A 303 -3.67 20.05 -0.99
N ILE A 304 -2.39 19.76 -0.67
CA ILE A 304 -1.92 19.59 0.71
C ILE A 304 -2.18 20.87 1.54
N ASN A 305 -1.85 22.02 0.99
CA ASN A 305 -2.07 23.29 1.68
C ASN A 305 -3.55 23.57 1.95
N LEU A 306 -4.43 23.31 0.99
CA LEU A 306 -5.88 23.46 1.14
C LEU A 306 -6.39 22.51 2.23
N PHE A 307 -5.93 21.26 2.20
CA PHE A 307 -6.34 20.25 3.16
C PHE A 307 -5.92 20.60 4.59
N VAL A 308 -4.66 20.97 4.77
CA VAL A 308 -4.14 21.42 6.07
C VAL A 308 -4.86 22.70 6.54
N GLY A 309 -5.12 23.63 5.64
CA GLY A 309 -5.89 24.84 5.93
C GLY A 309 -7.31 24.54 6.43
N TYR A 310 -8.00 23.59 5.80
CA TYR A 310 -9.30 23.09 6.22
C TYR A 310 -9.25 22.46 7.62
N TRP A 311 -8.28 21.60 7.90
CA TRP A 311 -8.11 21.00 9.22
C TRP A 311 -7.86 22.05 10.31
N GLN A 312 -7.05 23.07 10.01
CA GLN A 312 -6.81 24.17 10.94
C GLN A 312 -8.09 24.99 11.22
N GLN A 313 -8.96 25.17 10.23
CA GLN A 313 -10.25 25.83 10.44
C GLN A 313 -11.19 24.98 11.31
N LEU A 314 -11.25 23.67 11.08
CA LEU A 314 -12.00 22.75 11.94
C LEU A 314 -11.51 22.82 13.39
N TYR A 315 -10.19 22.81 13.59
CA TYR A 315 -9.58 22.90 14.92
C TYR A 315 -9.87 24.22 15.64
N LYS A 316 -10.02 25.33 14.91
CA LYS A 316 -10.45 26.62 15.51
C LYS A 316 -11.87 26.57 16.05
N LYS A 317 -12.74 25.79 15.39
CA LYS A 317 -14.15 25.62 15.80
C LYS A 317 -14.30 24.61 16.93
N ASP A 318 -13.58 23.50 16.85
CA ASP A 318 -13.60 22.42 17.85
C ASP A 318 -12.19 21.91 18.11
N LYS A 319 -11.72 22.09 19.35
CA LYS A 319 -10.39 21.65 19.78
C LYS A 319 -10.26 20.11 19.87
N ASN A 320 -11.37 19.39 19.95
CA ASN A 320 -11.41 17.94 20.01
C ASN A 320 -11.69 17.28 18.65
N VAL A 321 -11.66 18.06 17.57
CA VAL A 321 -11.95 17.55 16.23
C VAL A 321 -11.02 16.38 15.87
N ILE A 322 -11.65 15.36 15.28
CA ILE A 322 -10.98 14.25 14.62
C ILE A 322 -11.14 14.36 13.12
N VAL A 323 -10.09 14.05 12.40
CA VAL A 323 -10.08 14.10 10.92
C VAL A 323 -9.90 12.71 10.34
N TYR A 324 -10.50 12.49 9.18
CA TYR A 324 -10.38 11.23 8.46
C TYR A 324 -9.00 11.11 7.81
N VAL A 325 -8.32 10.00 8.08
CA VAL A 325 -6.98 9.67 7.55
C VAL A 325 -6.89 8.23 7.05
N GLY A 326 -8.03 7.59 6.83
CA GLY A 326 -8.13 6.22 6.33
C GLY A 326 -7.49 5.20 7.27
N LYS A 327 -6.83 4.19 6.71
CA LYS A 327 -6.20 3.09 7.48
C LYS A 327 -5.07 3.52 8.42
N TRP A 328 -4.65 4.76 8.36
CA TRP A 328 -3.62 5.35 9.22
C TRP A 328 -4.17 6.00 10.48
N GLY A 329 -5.49 5.92 10.68
CA GLY A 329 -6.14 6.46 11.85
C GLY A 329 -5.79 5.71 13.13
N ASP A 330 -5.85 6.42 14.25
CA ASP A 330 -5.68 5.91 15.61
C ASP A 330 -6.95 6.03 16.46
N VAL A 331 -7.96 6.72 15.93
CA VAL A 331 -9.26 6.92 16.58
C VAL A 331 -10.36 6.19 15.81
N LYS A 332 -11.20 5.44 16.53
CA LYS A 332 -12.40 4.79 16.01
C LYS A 332 -13.63 5.67 16.23
N ARG A 333 -14.53 5.74 15.28
CA ARG A 333 -15.90 6.22 15.53
C ARG A 333 -16.78 5.12 16.13
N SER A 334 -17.81 5.52 16.85
CA SER A 334 -18.81 4.59 17.41
C SER A 334 -19.37 3.66 16.32
N GLY A 335 -19.38 2.35 16.59
CA GLY A 335 -19.86 1.33 15.64
C GLY A 335 -18.81 0.85 14.63
N SER A 336 -17.60 1.42 14.59
CA SER A 336 -16.52 0.98 13.69
C SER A 336 -15.47 0.14 14.41
N ASN A 337 -15.13 -1.01 13.84
CA ASN A 337 -14.02 -1.83 14.32
C ASN A 337 -12.65 -1.31 13.83
N VAL A 338 -12.63 -0.39 12.85
CA VAL A 338 -11.42 0.14 12.22
C VAL A 338 -11.20 1.58 12.61
N ALA A 339 -10.00 1.90 13.07
CA ALA A 339 -9.57 3.28 13.29
C ALA A 339 -9.29 3.94 11.94
N ARG A 340 -10.04 5.00 11.62
CA ARG A 340 -9.90 5.74 10.35
C ARG A 340 -9.71 7.24 10.55
N TYR A 341 -9.65 7.69 11.79
CA TYR A 341 -9.56 9.10 12.17
C TYR A 341 -8.35 9.32 13.07
N THR A 342 -7.88 10.54 13.14
CA THR A 342 -6.85 10.97 14.11
C THR A 342 -7.22 12.33 14.71
N LYS A 343 -6.74 12.59 15.93
CA LYS A 343 -6.83 13.90 16.56
C LYS A 343 -5.77 14.80 15.98
N ILE A 344 -6.14 16.06 15.70
CA ILE A 344 -5.18 17.09 15.25
C ILE A 344 -4.76 18.03 16.40
N PHE A 345 -5.32 17.85 17.59
CA PHE A 345 -4.89 18.58 18.79
C PHE A 345 -3.40 18.40 19.07
N GLY A 346 -2.72 19.50 19.32
CA GLY A 346 -1.29 19.52 19.65
C GLY A 346 -0.35 19.25 18.46
N LYS A 347 -0.87 19.09 17.23
CA LYS A 347 -0.05 18.96 16.04
C LYS A 347 0.28 20.35 15.45
N ASP A 348 1.54 20.59 15.20
CA ASP A 348 2.00 21.76 14.47
C ASP A 348 1.75 21.65 12.96
N ARG A 349 2.03 22.72 12.21
CA ARG A 349 1.80 22.75 10.75
C ARG A 349 2.61 21.67 10.03
N THR A 350 3.85 21.44 10.43
CA THR A 350 4.73 20.42 9.84
C THR A 350 4.15 19.02 10.03
N GLN A 351 3.68 18.71 11.22
CA GLN A 351 3.04 17.43 11.53
C GLN A 351 1.72 17.27 10.74
N LEU A 352 0.94 18.33 10.54
CA LEU A 352 -0.27 18.28 9.73
C LEU A 352 0.05 18.05 8.24
N ILE A 353 1.09 18.67 7.70
CA ILE A 353 1.55 18.47 6.33
C ILE A 353 1.97 17.01 6.13
N ASN A 354 2.80 16.46 7.02
CA ASN A 354 3.23 15.06 6.93
C ASN A 354 2.10 14.03 7.17
N LEU A 355 1.02 14.46 7.81
CA LEU A 355 -0.19 13.65 7.94
C LEU A 355 -1.06 13.71 6.68
N ALA A 356 -1.03 14.81 5.95
CA ALA A 356 -1.78 15.02 4.71
C ALA A 356 -1.11 14.37 3.48
N ILE A 357 0.21 14.26 3.48
CA ILE A 357 1.01 13.52 2.50
C ILE A 357 0.85 12.02 2.70
#